data_bc844ccfe8b7a8226e68abc13ef58e01
#
_entry.id   bc844ccfe8b7a8226e68abc13ef58e01
#
_cell.length_a   1.000
_cell.length_b   1.000
_cell.length_c   1.000
_cell.angle_alpha   90.00
_cell.angle_beta   90.00
_cell.angle_gamma   90.00
#
_symmetry.space_group_name_H-M   'P 1'
#
loop_
_entity.id
_entity.type
_entity.pdbx_description
1 polymer ?
#
loop_
_entity_poly.entity_id
_entity_poly.type
_entity_poly.pdbx_seq_one_letter_code
_entity_poly.pdbx_strand_id
1 'polypeptide(L)'
;MKKIALVLLCLYGFSYAVEYDPIEAEMLSLSCTSCHGTEGKSESFTPYIAGMDKAGLYQILLDYKNGKKTGTMMQKHVKGFTDEELEQIAYYFSNVEK
;
A
#
# COMPACT_ATOMS: atom_id res chain seq x y z
N MET A 1 -20.52 23.29 -28.54
CA MET A 1 -21.15 22.13 -27.92
C MET A 1 -20.30 20.88 -27.99
N LYS A 2 -19.81 20.50 -29.18
CA LYS A 2 -18.94 19.31 -29.30
C LYS A 2 -17.62 19.45 -28.55
N LYS A 3 -17.10 20.66 -28.38
CA LYS A 3 -15.85 20.91 -27.68
C LYS A 3 -15.94 20.71 -26.19
N ILE A 4 -17.11 20.91 -25.60
CA ILE A 4 -17.34 20.73 -24.17
C ILE A 4 -17.34 19.25 -23.79
N ALA A 5 -17.89 18.40 -24.65
CA ALA A 5 -17.87 16.95 -24.42
C ALA A 5 -16.46 16.37 -24.45
N LEU A 6 -15.59 16.89 -25.31
CA LEU A 6 -14.19 16.48 -25.37
C LEU A 6 -13.39 16.85 -24.11
N VAL A 7 -13.65 18.03 -23.58
CA VAL A 7 -13.01 18.49 -22.34
C VAL A 7 -13.41 17.62 -21.15
N LEU A 8 -14.68 17.24 -21.08
CA LEU A 8 -15.16 16.35 -20.03
C LEU A 8 -14.50 14.95 -20.11
N LEU A 9 -14.31 14.42 -21.30
CA LEU A 9 -13.63 13.16 -21.48
C LEU A 9 -12.15 13.21 -21.00
N CYS A 10 -11.48 14.33 -21.23
CA CYS A 10 -10.11 14.49 -20.76
C CYS A 10 -10.02 14.51 -19.23
N LEU A 11 -11.03 15.05 -18.54
CA LEU A 11 -11.06 15.08 -17.09
C LEU A 11 -11.20 13.68 -16.48
N TYR A 12 -11.94 12.80 -17.13
CA TYR A 12 -12.09 11.42 -16.67
C TYR A 12 -10.84 10.58 -16.90
N GLY A 13 -9.95 10.99 -17.79
CA GLY A 13 -8.69 10.29 -18.03
C GLY A 13 -7.66 10.44 -16.94
N PHE A 14 -7.93 11.22 -15.91
CA PHE A 14 -6.97 11.49 -14.84
C PHE A 14 -7.32 10.87 -13.50
N SER A 15 -8.17 9.86 -13.45
CA SER A 15 -8.37 9.13 -12.22
C SER A 15 -7.22 8.13 -12.06
N TYR A 16 -6.27 8.47 -11.20
CA TYR A 16 -5.11 7.63 -10.91
C TYR A 16 -5.43 6.64 -9.81
N ALA A 17 -6.13 5.57 -10.16
CA ALA A 17 -6.15 4.41 -9.29
C ALA A 17 -4.97 3.55 -9.70
N VAL A 18 -4.08 3.24 -8.76
CA VAL A 18 -3.00 2.29 -9.01
C VAL A 18 -3.65 0.94 -9.31
N GLU A 19 -3.33 0.38 -10.46
CA GLU A 19 -3.83 -0.93 -10.83
C GLU A 19 -3.12 -1.98 -10.00
N TYR A 20 -3.89 -2.85 -9.35
CA TYR A 20 -3.34 -3.91 -8.53
C TYR A 20 -2.65 -4.97 -9.39
N ASP A 21 -1.36 -5.16 -9.15
CA ASP A 21 -0.57 -6.22 -9.75
C ASP A 21 -0.23 -7.23 -8.66
N PRO A 22 -0.89 -8.40 -8.64
CA PRO A 22 -0.70 -9.37 -7.56
C PRO A 22 0.74 -9.87 -7.44
N ILE A 23 1.42 -10.05 -8.54
CA ILE A 23 2.79 -10.56 -8.54
C ILE A 23 3.75 -9.51 -7.99
N GLU A 24 3.65 -8.29 -8.50
CA GLU A 24 4.48 -7.19 -8.00
C GLU A 24 4.19 -6.92 -6.53
N ALA A 25 2.93 -6.88 -6.16
CA ALA A 25 2.52 -6.62 -4.78
C ALA A 25 3.08 -7.67 -3.83
N GLU A 26 3.03 -8.93 -4.20
CA GLU A 26 3.60 -10.00 -3.38
C GLU A 26 5.11 -9.86 -3.26
N MET A 27 5.79 -9.59 -4.35
CA MET A 27 7.24 -9.41 -4.33
C MET A 27 7.66 -8.23 -3.46
N LEU A 28 6.98 -7.10 -3.57
CA LEU A 28 7.25 -5.94 -2.74
C LEU A 28 7.00 -6.23 -1.26
N SER A 29 6.03 -7.08 -0.97
CA SER A 29 5.62 -7.38 0.40
C SER A 29 6.54 -8.39 1.10
N LEU A 30 7.42 -9.06 0.37
CA LEU A 30 8.32 -10.05 0.97
C LEU A 30 9.19 -9.47 2.09
N SER A 31 9.64 -8.24 1.94
CA SER A 31 10.44 -7.60 2.97
C SER A 31 9.65 -7.31 4.24
N CYS A 32 8.34 -7.14 4.12
CA CYS A 32 7.45 -6.94 5.26
C CYS A 32 7.25 -8.22 6.05
N THR A 33 7.18 -9.35 5.35
CA THR A 33 6.92 -10.65 5.98
C THR A 33 8.07 -11.13 6.85
N SER A 34 9.27 -10.58 6.68
CA SER A 34 10.41 -10.93 7.54
C SER A 34 10.17 -10.58 9.01
N CYS A 35 9.37 -9.55 9.28
CA CYS A 35 9.01 -9.14 10.63
C CYS A 35 7.54 -9.42 10.95
N HIS A 36 6.63 -9.18 9.99
CA HIS A 36 5.20 -9.32 10.20
C HIS A 36 4.68 -10.75 9.99
N GLY A 37 5.57 -11.69 9.65
CA GLY A 37 5.23 -13.07 9.45
C GLY A 37 4.71 -13.38 8.06
N THR A 38 4.65 -14.66 7.72
CA THR A 38 4.16 -15.13 6.43
C THR A 38 2.75 -14.57 6.18
N GLU A 39 2.56 -13.95 5.03
CA GLU A 39 1.29 -13.31 4.65
C GLU A 39 0.84 -12.22 5.64
N GLY A 40 1.75 -11.68 6.45
CA GLY A 40 1.41 -10.68 7.45
C GLY A 40 0.74 -11.23 8.69
N LYS A 41 0.79 -12.54 8.88
CA LYS A 41 0.17 -13.25 10.01
C LYS A 41 1.20 -13.44 11.13
N SER A 42 1.57 -12.35 11.78
CA SER A 42 2.57 -12.35 12.83
C SER A 42 2.17 -13.24 14.01
N GLU A 43 3.13 -14.01 14.50
CA GLU A 43 2.96 -14.82 15.71
C GLU A 43 3.77 -14.24 16.89
N SER A 44 4.25 -13.01 16.75
CA SER A 44 5.12 -12.36 17.72
C SER A 44 4.59 -10.98 18.09
N PHE A 45 5.47 -10.15 18.66
CA PHE A 45 5.14 -8.78 19.06
C PHE A 45 4.87 -7.85 17.86
N THR A 46 5.34 -8.20 16.68
CA THR A 46 5.09 -7.39 15.49
C THR A 46 3.61 -7.46 15.11
N PRO A 47 2.99 -6.33 14.77
CA PRO A 47 1.55 -6.34 14.49
C PRO A 47 1.14 -7.30 13.37
N TYR A 48 -0.01 -7.91 13.57
CA TYR A 48 -0.68 -8.75 12.58
C TYR A 48 -1.32 -7.82 11.54
N ILE A 49 -0.94 -7.95 10.28
CA ILE A 49 -1.41 -7.04 9.22
C ILE A 49 -2.22 -7.73 8.12
N ALA A 50 -2.35 -9.04 8.18
CA ALA A 50 -3.17 -9.78 7.23
C ALA A 50 -4.63 -9.35 7.32
N GLY A 51 -5.25 -9.08 6.18
CA GLY A 51 -6.66 -8.72 6.11
C GLY A 51 -6.99 -7.31 6.58
N MET A 52 -5.98 -6.48 6.81
CA MET A 52 -6.23 -5.07 7.13
C MET A 52 -6.87 -4.35 5.95
N ASP A 53 -7.73 -3.37 6.25
CA ASP A 53 -8.31 -2.51 5.23
C ASP A 53 -7.20 -1.84 4.40
N LYS A 54 -7.32 -1.93 3.07
CA LYS A 54 -6.30 -1.41 2.16
C LYS A 54 -6.03 0.08 2.38
N ALA A 55 -7.08 0.89 2.46
CA ALA A 55 -6.93 2.33 2.63
C ALA A 55 -6.30 2.67 3.98
N GLY A 56 -6.70 1.97 5.03
CA GLY A 56 -6.15 2.16 6.37
C GLY A 56 -4.67 1.78 6.44
N LEU A 57 -4.30 0.64 5.88
CA LEU A 57 -2.90 0.21 5.87
C LEU A 57 -2.04 1.15 5.03
N TYR A 58 -2.54 1.53 3.87
CA TYR A 58 -1.83 2.48 3.01
C TYR A 58 -1.54 3.78 3.74
N GLN A 59 -2.53 4.32 4.46
CA GLN A 59 -2.35 5.56 5.21
C GLN A 59 -1.30 5.39 6.31
N ILE A 60 -1.29 4.26 7.00
CA ILE A 60 -0.28 3.97 8.02
C ILE A 60 1.12 3.96 7.40
N LEU A 61 1.28 3.31 6.25
CA LEU A 61 2.56 3.24 5.56
C LEU A 61 3.03 4.63 5.14
N LEU A 62 2.12 5.46 4.62
CA LEU A 62 2.44 6.84 4.28
C LEU A 62 2.83 7.67 5.50
N ASP A 63 2.16 7.47 6.62
CA ASP A 63 2.45 8.19 7.84
C ASP A 63 3.88 7.90 8.32
N TYR A 64 4.31 6.64 8.23
CA TYR A 64 5.70 6.30 8.54
C TYR A 64 6.66 6.91 7.53
N LYS A 65 6.34 6.86 6.24
CA LYS A 65 7.20 7.40 5.21
C LYS A 65 7.38 8.91 5.34
N ASN A 66 6.31 9.62 5.68
CA ASN A 66 6.29 11.07 5.77
C ASN A 66 6.68 11.61 7.15
N GLY A 67 7.01 10.74 8.09
CA GLY A 67 7.49 11.13 9.41
C GLY A 67 6.39 11.48 10.41
N LYS A 68 5.12 11.25 10.08
CA LYS A 68 4.02 11.45 11.03
C LYS A 68 4.02 10.40 12.14
N LYS A 69 4.47 9.19 11.82
CA LYS A 69 4.72 8.15 12.79
C LYS A 69 6.22 7.90 12.84
N THR A 70 6.79 7.82 14.05
CA THR A 70 8.23 7.75 14.23
C THR A 70 8.62 6.66 15.21
N GLY A 71 9.93 6.45 15.33
CA GLY A 71 10.51 5.67 16.43
C GLY A 71 10.62 4.19 16.19
N THR A 72 10.46 3.69 14.97
CA THR A 72 10.54 2.26 14.71
C THR A 72 11.29 1.96 13.42
N MET A 73 11.58 0.68 13.22
CA MET A 73 12.14 0.19 11.97
C MET A 73 11.24 0.48 10.77
N MET A 74 9.93 0.59 10.99
CA MET A 74 8.97 0.87 9.94
C MET A 74 9.27 2.18 9.21
N GLN A 75 9.62 3.22 9.94
CA GLN A 75 9.95 4.51 9.33
C GLN A 75 11.10 4.40 8.32
N LYS A 76 12.11 3.62 8.68
CA LYS A 76 13.26 3.40 7.79
C LYS A 76 12.91 2.47 6.64
N HIS A 77 12.12 1.45 6.93
CA HIS A 77 11.78 0.41 5.96
C HIS A 77 10.95 0.97 4.80
N VAL A 78 9.93 1.76 5.11
CA VAL A 78 9.01 2.27 4.08
C VAL A 78 9.63 3.38 3.22
N LYS A 79 10.70 4.02 3.66
CA LYS A 79 11.35 5.08 2.90
C LYS A 79 11.93 4.61 1.57
N GLY A 80 12.22 3.34 1.44
CA GLY A 80 12.76 2.76 0.22
C GLY A 80 11.70 2.52 -0.86
N PHE A 81 10.43 2.71 -0.56
CA PHE A 81 9.35 2.44 -1.49
C PHE A 81 8.70 3.74 -1.98
N THR A 82 8.24 3.72 -3.24
CA THR A 82 7.41 4.80 -3.76
C THR A 82 6.01 4.70 -3.16
N ASP A 83 5.23 5.77 -3.28
CA ASP A 83 3.85 5.75 -2.81
C ASP A 83 3.03 4.67 -3.53
N GLU A 84 3.26 4.51 -4.83
CA GLU A 84 2.58 3.48 -5.63
C GLU A 84 2.96 2.08 -5.16
N GLU A 85 4.22 1.86 -4.82
CA GLU A 85 4.67 0.58 -4.28
C GLU A 85 4.05 0.29 -2.91
N LEU A 86 3.94 1.31 -2.06
CA LEU A 86 3.26 1.15 -0.78
C LEU A 86 1.80 0.83 -0.96
N GLU A 87 1.16 1.40 -1.98
CA GLU A 87 -0.23 1.07 -2.30
C GLU A 87 -0.37 -0.39 -2.73
N GLN A 88 0.56 -0.90 -3.54
CA GLN A 88 0.57 -2.32 -3.92
C GLN A 88 0.73 -3.22 -2.70
N ILE A 89 1.60 -2.86 -1.77
CA ILE A 89 1.79 -3.60 -0.53
C ILE A 89 0.50 -3.63 0.28
N ALA A 90 -0.17 -2.49 0.40
CA ALA A 90 -1.46 -2.44 1.11
C ALA A 90 -2.52 -3.32 0.45
N TYR A 91 -2.55 -3.33 -0.87
CA TYR A 91 -3.43 -4.24 -1.61
C TYR A 91 -3.15 -5.70 -1.28
N TYR A 92 -1.87 -6.08 -1.27
CA TYR A 92 -1.50 -7.47 -1.01
C TYR A 92 -2.06 -7.94 0.34
N PHE A 93 -1.75 -7.20 1.41
CA PHE A 93 -2.15 -7.63 2.74
C PHE A 93 -3.67 -7.54 2.94
N SER A 94 -4.34 -6.59 2.28
CA SER A 94 -5.80 -6.48 2.39
C SER A 94 -6.52 -7.66 1.76
N ASN A 95 -5.90 -8.35 0.81
CA ASN A 95 -6.47 -9.51 0.14
C ASN A 95 -6.12 -10.84 0.80
N VAL A 96 -5.26 -10.83 1.82
CA VAL A 96 -4.93 -12.04 2.56
C VAL A 96 -6.02 -12.30 3.59
N GLU A 97 -6.45 -13.56 3.71
CA GLU A 97 -7.41 -13.94 4.74
C GLU A 97 -6.80 -13.77 6.13
N LYS A 98 -7.60 -13.27 7.04
CA LYS A 98 -7.17 -13.07 8.43
C LYS A 98 -6.83 -14.36 9.15
#